data_de4b7a89d4e0bd79bf9e63547645cbe7
#
_entry.id   de4b7a89d4e0bd79bf9e63547645cbe7
#
_cell.length_a   1.000
_cell.length_b   1.000
_cell.length_c   1.000
_cell.angle_alpha   90.00
_cell.angle_beta   90.00
_cell.angle_gamma   90.00
#
_symmetry.space_group_name_H-M   'P 1'
#
loop_
_entity.id
_entity.type
_entity.pdbx_description
1 polymer ?
#
loop_
_entity_poly.entity_id
_entity_poly.type
_entity_poly.pdbx_seq_one_letter_code
_entity_poly.pdbx_strand_id
1 'polypeptide(L)'
;MVKRSAGILVFRRIAGELEVFLVHPGGPFFSRRDKGAWTIPKGECEPGEQPFDTARREFLEETGFIIDGEYLELGQIRQQGGKYVTAWAIEGDLDPAKLKSNTFTLNGRTFPEVDRGAWFQIGQAKEAINPGQSTLIDRLQSTLIATF
;
A
#
# COMPACT_ATOMS: atom_id res chain seq x y z
N MET A 1 8.93 12.57 18.08
CA MET A 1 9.65 11.98 16.96
C MET A 1 8.71 11.75 15.78
N VAL A 2 9.18 12.11 14.61
CA VAL A 2 8.43 11.92 13.38
C VAL A 2 8.56 10.47 12.94
N LYS A 3 7.43 9.77 12.76
CA LYS A 3 7.44 8.41 12.22
C LYS A 3 7.46 8.47 10.70
N ARG A 4 8.37 7.71 10.10
CA ARG A 4 8.51 7.61 8.66
C ARG A 4 8.22 6.20 8.21
N SER A 5 7.35 6.08 7.22
CA SER A 5 7.00 4.83 6.57
C SER A 5 7.25 4.94 5.08
N ALA A 6 7.31 3.80 4.43
CA ALA A 6 7.45 3.75 2.98
C ALA A 6 6.63 2.59 2.44
N GLY A 7 6.12 2.74 1.22
CA GLY A 7 5.26 1.73 0.64
C GLY A 7 5.22 1.75 -0.87
N ILE A 8 4.52 0.78 -1.44
CA ILE A 8 4.42 0.58 -2.88
C ILE A 8 2.96 0.49 -3.29
N LEU A 9 2.58 1.28 -4.29
CA LEU A 9 1.28 1.22 -4.92
C LEU A 9 1.43 0.51 -6.28
N VAL A 10 0.95 -0.73 -6.35
CA VAL A 10 0.97 -1.48 -7.61
C VAL A 10 -0.28 -1.12 -8.40
N PHE A 11 -0.10 -0.92 -9.69
CA PHE A 11 -1.21 -0.62 -10.58
C PHE A 11 -1.17 -1.50 -11.83
N ARG A 12 -2.32 -1.63 -12.48
CA ARG A 12 -2.45 -2.34 -13.76
C ARG A 12 -3.56 -1.70 -14.57
N ARG A 13 -3.60 -2.04 -15.85
CA ARG A 13 -4.69 -1.63 -16.74
C ARG A 13 -5.43 -2.87 -17.23
N ILE A 14 -6.74 -2.89 -17.01
CA ILE A 14 -7.64 -3.95 -17.48
C ILE A 14 -8.69 -3.33 -18.38
N ALA A 15 -8.73 -3.74 -19.62
CA ALA A 15 -9.67 -3.19 -20.62
C ALA A 15 -9.63 -1.66 -20.69
N GLY A 16 -8.44 -1.07 -20.58
CA GLY A 16 -8.23 0.37 -20.59
C GLY A 16 -8.49 1.08 -19.26
N GLU A 17 -8.97 0.37 -18.24
CA GLU A 17 -9.25 0.95 -16.94
C GLU A 17 -8.07 0.76 -15.99
N LEU A 18 -7.70 1.83 -15.30
CA LEU A 18 -6.64 1.79 -14.30
C LEU A 18 -7.18 1.17 -13.00
N GLU A 19 -6.42 0.20 -12.49
CA GLU A 19 -6.70 -0.43 -11.19
C GLU A 19 -5.47 -0.34 -10.30
N VAL A 20 -5.70 -0.21 -9.00
CA VAL A 20 -4.65 -0.20 -7.99
C VAL A 20 -4.87 -1.33 -7.01
N PHE A 21 -3.76 -1.87 -6.49
CA PHE A 21 -3.78 -2.94 -5.50
C PHE A 21 -3.66 -2.35 -4.11
N LEU A 22 -4.66 -2.61 -3.27
CA LEU A 22 -4.67 -2.20 -1.88
C LEU A 22 -4.79 -3.42 -0.98
N VAL A 23 -4.37 -3.25 0.28
CA VAL A 23 -4.44 -4.30 1.29
C VAL A 23 -5.30 -3.85 2.45
N HIS A 24 -5.97 -4.82 3.07
CA HIS A 24 -6.80 -4.59 4.23
C HIS A 24 -6.03 -4.97 5.50
N PRO A 25 -5.94 -4.07 6.49
CA PRO A 25 -5.23 -4.37 7.73
C PRO A 25 -5.90 -5.55 8.46
N GLY A 26 -5.06 -6.46 8.94
CA GLY A 26 -5.53 -7.58 9.76
C GLY A 26 -5.69 -7.20 11.22
N GLY A 27 -6.18 -8.15 12.00
CA GLY A 27 -6.40 -7.98 13.42
C GLY A 27 -7.80 -7.53 13.78
N PRO A 28 -8.11 -7.48 15.09
CA PRO A 28 -9.49 -7.29 15.53
C PRO A 28 -10.02 -5.87 15.32
N PHE A 29 -9.14 -4.86 15.24
CA PHE A 29 -9.58 -3.47 15.11
C PHE A 29 -10.22 -3.16 13.75
N PHE A 30 -9.82 -3.89 12.70
CA PHE A 30 -10.25 -3.61 11.33
C PHE A 30 -11.17 -4.68 10.75
N SER A 31 -11.48 -5.74 11.52
CA SER A 31 -12.21 -6.90 11.02
C SER A 31 -13.58 -6.57 10.40
N ARG A 32 -14.22 -5.49 10.86
CA ARG A 32 -15.53 -5.05 10.35
C ARG A 32 -15.47 -3.71 9.64
N ARG A 33 -14.26 -3.19 9.38
CA ARG A 33 -14.08 -1.92 8.66
C ARG A 33 -13.73 -2.20 7.22
N ASP A 34 -14.33 -1.47 6.32
CA ASP A 34 -14.06 -1.57 4.90
C ASP A 34 -13.74 -0.19 4.32
N LYS A 35 -14.74 0.67 4.19
CA LYS A 35 -14.55 2.01 3.65
C LYS A 35 -13.54 2.81 4.47
N GLY A 36 -12.51 3.33 3.81
CA GLY A 36 -11.47 4.13 4.45
C GLY A 36 -10.46 3.34 5.27
N ALA A 37 -10.53 2.00 5.24
CA ALA A 37 -9.65 1.14 6.02
C ALA A 37 -8.48 0.57 5.20
N TRP A 38 -8.62 0.49 3.88
CA TRP A 38 -7.60 -0.09 3.01
C TRP A 38 -6.40 0.85 2.87
N THR A 39 -5.23 0.26 2.66
CA THR A 39 -3.98 1.02 2.55
C THR A 39 -3.13 0.46 1.42
N ILE A 40 -2.13 1.25 0.99
CA ILE A 40 -1.02 0.66 0.24
C ILE A 40 -0.23 -0.24 1.18
N PRO A 41 0.40 -1.32 0.68
CA PRO A 41 1.35 -2.08 1.50
C PRO A 41 2.50 -1.15 1.91
N LYS A 42 2.70 -1.00 3.22
CA LYS A 42 3.70 -0.07 3.76
C LYS A 42 4.06 -0.42 5.20
N GLY A 43 5.19 0.07 5.64
CA GLY A 43 5.58 -0.05 7.04
C GLY A 43 6.65 0.95 7.42
N GLU A 44 7.02 0.95 8.68
CA GLU A 44 7.97 1.90 9.24
C GLU A 44 9.40 1.61 8.80
N CYS A 45 10.13 2.69 8.50
CA CYS A 45 11.56 2.61 8.23
C CYS A 45 12.31 2.26 9.50
N GLU A 46 13.22 1.29 9.40
CA GLU A 46 14.14 0.97 10.48
C GLU A 46 15.26 2.03 10.53
N PRO A 47 15.93 2.19 11.69
CA PRO A 47 17.04 3.14 11.80
C PRO A 47 18.10 2.87 10.73
N GLY A 48 18.44 3.91 9.96
CA GLY A 48 19.44 3.81 8.89
C GLY A 48 18.94 3.20 7.58
N GLU A 49 17.70 2.73 7.54
CA GLU A 49 17.13 2.16 6.33
C GLU A 49 16.67 3.25 5.37
N GLN A 50 17.00 3.09 4.09
CA GLN A 50 16.52 4.01 3.06
C GLN A 50 15.04 3.75 2.77
N PRO A 51 14.23 4.79 2.52
CA PRO A 51 12.79 4.60 2.30
C PRO A 51 12.45 3.63 1.18
N PHE A 52 13.21 3.62 0.09
CA PHE A 52 12.94 2.69 -1.00
C PHE A 52 13.15 1.23 -0.58
N ASP A 53 14.20 0.98 0.19
CA ASP A 53 14.45 -0.38 0.71
C ASP A 53 13.36 -0.80 1.69
N THR A 54 12.90 0.14 2.53
CA THR A 54 11.76 -0.10 3.42
C THR A 54 10.51 -0.49 2.64
N ALA A 55 10.20 0.26 1.59
CA ALA A 55 9.02 0.01 0.77
C ALA A 55 9.04 -1.39 0.18
N ARG A 56 10.17 -1.83 -0.36
CA ARG A 56 10.33 -3.17 -0.94
C ARG A 56 10.25 -4.25 0.12
N ARG A 57 10.90 -4.06 1.25
CA ARG A 57 10.88 -5.03 2.37
C ARG A 57 9.46 -5.20 2.91
N GLU A 58 8.79 -4.09 3.19
CA GLU A 58 7.43 -4.12 3.73
C GLU A 58 6.42 -4.70 2.74
N PHE A 59 6.61 -4.43 1.45
CA PHE A 59 5.75 -5.01 0.44
C PHE A 59 5.85 -6.54 0.45
N LEU A 60 7.07 -7.07 0.51
CA LEU A 60 7.29 -8.51 0.60
C LEU A 60 6.70 -9.11 1.88
N GLU A 61 6.91 -8.45 3.02
CA GLU A 61 6.41 -8.92 4.31
C GLU A 61 4.88 -8.94 4.36
N GLU A 62 4.23 -7.91 3.82
CA GLU A 62 2.77 -7.78 3.89
C GLU A 62 2.03 -8.55 2.82
N THR A 63 2.66 -8.84 1.68
CA THR A 63 1.97 -9.47 0.56
C THR A 63 2.54 -10.82 0.15
N GLY A 64 3.81 -11.07 0.43
CA GLY A 64 4.53 -12.24 -0.07
C GLY A 64 4.96 -12.15 -1.53
N PHE A 65 4.71 -11.01 -2.18
CA PHE A 65 5.05 -10.82 -3.59
C PHE A 65 6.34 -10.05 -3.77
N ILE A 66 7.06 -10.37 -4.85
CA ILE A 66 8.20 -9.61 -5.35
C ILE A 66 7.82 -9.10 -6.73
N ILE A 67 7.97 -7.78 -6.93
CA ILE A 67 7.71 -7.16 -8.21
C ILE A 67 8.98 -6.49 -8.69
N ASP A 68 9.38 -6.83 -9.91
CA ASP A 68 10.49 -6.18 -10.59
C ASP A 68 9.97 -5.31 -11.72
N GLY A 69 10.66 -4.22 -11.98
CA GLY A 69 10.30 -3.31 -13.04
C GLY A 69 10.71 -1.89 -12.71
N GLU A 70 10.13 -0.94 -13.42
CA GLU A 70 10.40 0.48 -13.24
C GLU A 70 9.51 1.06 -12.16
N TYR A 71 10.14 1.56 -11.10
CA TYR A 71 9.44 2.24 -10.01
C TYR A 71 9.30 3.73 -10.32
N LEU A 72 8.09 4.24 -10.14
CA LEU A 72 7.75 5.65 -10.31
C LEU A 72 7.63 6.30 -8.94
N GLU A 73 8.32 7.41 -8.73
CA GLU A 73 8.22 8.13 -7.46
C GLU A 73 6.88 8.84 -7.34
N LEU A 74 6.16 8.58 -6.25
CA LEU A 74 4.94 9.30 -5.89
C LEU A 74 5.22 10.38 -4.83
N GLY A 75 6.41 10.35 -4.22
CA GLY A 75 6.80 11.32 -3.22
C GLY A 75 6.25 11.02 -1.84
N GLN A 76 6.33 12.02 -0.98
CA GLN A 76 5.98 11.90 0.42
C GLN A 76 4.63 12.56 0.69
N ILE A 77 3.81 11.92 1.52
CA ILE A 77 2.60 12.50 2.05
C ILE A 77 2.67 12.51 3.58
N ARG A 78 1.88 13.38 4.20
CA ARG A 78 1.74 13.43 5.65
C ARG A 78 0.34 12.96 6.03
N GLN A 79 0.27 11.91 6.83
CA GLN A 79 -0.99 11.43 7.39
C GLN A 79 -1.31 12.11 8.71
N GLN A 80 -2.56 11.99 9.16
CA GLN A 80 -2.95 12.46 10.48
C GLN A 80 -2.08 11.83 11.56
N GLY A 81 -1.78 12.60 12.61
CA GLY A 81 -0.89 12.14 13.67
C GLY A 81 0.60 12.37 13.38
N GLY A 82 0.93 13.07 12.28
CA GLY A 82 2.30 13.44 11.96
C GLY A 82 3.15 12.34 11.35
N LYS A 83 2.53 11.27 10.86
CA LYS A 83 3.24 10.21 10.14
C LYS A 83 3.51 10.62 8.70
N TYR A 84 4.72 10.35 8.23
CA TYR A 84 5.08 10.58 6.83
C TYR A 84 5.16 9.23 6.11
N VAL A 85 4.62 9.20 4.89
CA VAL A 85 4.68 8.01 4.03
C VAL A 85 5.31 8.43 2.70
N THR A 86 6.42 7.78 2.35
CA THR A 86 7.04 7.93 1.03
C THR A 86 6.62 6.75 0.18
N ALA A 87 6.13 6.99 -1.02
CA ALA A 87 5.57 5.93 -1.84
C ALA A 87 6.15 5.91 -3.25
N TRP A 88 6.18 4.72 -3.82
CA TRP A 88 6.51 4.46 -5.22
C TRP A 88 5.38 3.67 -5.84
N ALA A 89 5.21 3.84 -7.14
CA ALA A 89 4.27 3.05 -7.91
C ALA A 89 5.02 2.14 -8.88
N ILE A 90 4.43 1.01 -9.18
CA ILE A 90 4.97 0.09 -10.18
C ILE A 90 3.83 -0.61 -10.89
N GLU A 91 3.96 -0.78 -12.20
CA GLU A 91 3.01 -1.56 -12.97
C GLU A 91 3.29 -3.04 -12.77
N GLY A 92 2.25 -3.82 -12.48
CA GLY A 92 2.40 -5.25 -12.29
C GLY A 92 1.05 -5.91 -12.13
N ASP A 93 1.04 -7.23 -12.21
CA ASP A 93 -0.16 -8.02 -12.01
C ASP A 93 0.08 -9.01 -10.90
N LEU A 94 -0.85 -9.06 -9.95
CA LEU A 94 -0.79 -9.92 -8.77
C LEU A 94 -2.11 -10.68 -8.66
N ASP A 95 -2.01 -11.93 -8.23
CA ASP A 95 -3.19 -12.70 -7.85
C ASP A 95 -3.46 -12.51 -6.37
N PRO A 96 -4.52 -11.79 -5.97
CA PRO A 96 -4.81 -11.57 -4.55
C PRO A 96 -5.00 -12.86 -3.76
N ALA A 97 -5.42 -13.93 -4.41
CA ALA A 97 -5.61 -15.23 -3.74
C ALA A 97 -4.29 -15.84 -3.26
N LYS A 98 -3.15 -15.38 -3.79
CA LYS A 98 -1.82 -15.86 -3.40
C LYS A 98 -1.15 -14.95 -2.37
N LEU A 99 -1.83 -13.95 -1.86
CA LEU A 99 -1.29 -13.06 -0.85
C LEU A 99 -0.95 -13.85 0.41
N LYS A 100 0.25 -13.59 0.95
CA LYS A 100 0.72 -14.21 2.18
C LYS A 100 1.42 -13.16 3.02
N SER A 101 0.76 -12.72 4.08
CA SER A 101 1.25 -11.70 4.98
C SER A 101 2.04 -12.30 6.15
N ASN A 102 3.01 -11.55 6.67
CA ASN A 102 3.56 -11.84 7.98
C ASN A 102 2.50 -11.58 9.07
N THR A 103 2.84 -11.90 10.32
CA THR A 103 1.89 -11.86 11.42
C THR A 103 2.39 -10.96 12.54
N PHE A 104 1.46 -10.55 13.40
CA PHE A 104 1.76 -9.90 14.66
C PHE A 104 0.95 -10.51 15.79
N THR A 105 1.40 -10.32 17.02
CA THR A 105 0.74 -10.86 18.20
C THR A 105 0.17 -9.72 19.04
N LEU A 106 -1.09 -9.88 19.44
CA LEU A 106 -1.80 -8.93 20.29
C LEU A 106 -2.56 -9.72 21.36
N ASN A 107 -2.27 -9.44 22.63
CA ASN A 107 -2.90 -10.11 23.78
C ASN A 107 -2.85 -11.64 23.67
N GLY A 108 -1.70 -12.19 23.25
CA GLY A 108 -1.48 -13.63 23.14
C GLY A 108 -2.11 -14.27 21.90
N ARG A 109 -2.75 -13.49 21.04
CA ARG A 109 -3.35 -13.99 19.80
C ARG A 109 -2.57 -13.49 18.61
N THR A 110 -2.40 -14.33 17.60
CA THR A 110 -1.65 -14.02 16.39
C THR A 110 -2.60 -13.68 15.25
N PHE A 111 -2.32 -12.58 14.57
CA PHE A 111 -3.12 -12.09 13.45
C PHE A 111 -2.19 -11.81 12.26
N PRO A 112 -2.68 -11.95 11.02
CA PRO A 112 -1.91 -11.44 9.87
C PRO A 112 -1.85 -9.92 9.91
N GLU A 113 -0.73 -9.34 9.48
CA GLU A 113 -0.61 -7.88 9.31
C GLU A 113 -1.62 -7.37 8.29
N VAL A 114 -1.82 -8.15 7.23
CA VAL A 114 -2.78 -7.91 6.16
C VAL A 114 -3.63 -9.15 6.02
N ASP A 115 -4.94 -9.02 6.09
CA ASP A 115 -5.83 -10.17 6.00
C ASP A 115 -6.30 -10.47 4.58
N ARG A 116 -6.28 -9.49 3.68
CA ARG A 116 -6.61 -9.67 2.27
C ARG A 116 -6.11 -8.52 1.43
N GLY A 117 -5.96 -8.76 0.14
CA GLY A 117 -5.66 -7.73 -0.85
C GLY A 117 -6.69 -7.77 -1.96
N ALA A 118 -6.84 -6.68 -2.69
CA ALA A 118 -7.76 -6.62 -3.81
C ALA A 118 -7.37 -5.52 -4.79
N TRP A 119 -7.82 -5.69 -6.03
CA TRP A 119 -7.71 -4.68 -7.06
C TRP A 119 -8.96 -3.79 -7.03
N PHE A 120 -8.74 -2.49 -7.16
CA PHE A 120 -9.80 -1.49 -7.15
C PHE A 120 -9.66 -0.58 -8.38
N GLN A 121 -10.76 -0.31 -9.05
CA GLN A 121 -10.82 0.80 -9.98
C GLN A 121 -10.67 2.11 -9.20
N ILE A 122 -10.24 3.18 -9.87
CA ILE A 122 -9.84 4.41 -9.19
C ILE A 122 -10.94 4.98 -8.29
N GLY A 123 -12.17 5.05 -8.78
CA GLY A 123 -13.28 5.57 -7.97
C GLY A 123 -13.53 4.76 -6.70
N GLN A 124 -13.48 3.45 -6.82
CA GLN A 124 -13.64 2.53 -5.68
C GLN A 124 -12.44 2.61 -4.74
N ALA A 125 -11.24 2.74 -5.30
CA ALA A 125 -10.01 2.86 -4.51
C ALA A 125 -10.03 4.10 -3.63
N LYS A 126 -10.52 5.22 -4.15
CA LYS A 126 -10.61 6.46 -3.37
C LYS A 126 -11.58 6.36 -2.21
N GLU A 127 -12.62 5.55 -2.33
CA GLU A 127 -13.53 5.28 -1.22
C GLU A 127 -12.96 4.28 -0.21
N ALA A 128 -12.26 3.27 -0.70
CA ALA A 128 -11.73 2.20 0.15
C ALA A 128 -10.49 2.63 0.94
N ILE A 129 -9.63 3.45 0.34
CA ILE A 129 -8.33 3.79 0.92
C ILE A 129 -8.47 4.70 2.13
N ASN A 130 -7.56 4.53 3.09
CA ASN A 130 -7.40 5.46 4.20
C ASN A 130 -7.32 6.89 3.65
N PRO A 131 -8.18 7.81 4.13
CA PRO A 131 -8.22 9.17 3.59
C PRO A 131 -6.87 9.89 3.60
N GLY A 132 -6.01 9.58 4.56
CA GLY A 132 -4.66 10.15 4.63
C GLY A 132 -3.75 9.70 3.50
N GLN A 133 -4.11 8.68 2.73
CA GLN A 133 -3.32 8.17 1.61
C GLN A 133 -3.97 8.46 0.25
N SER A 134 -5.16 9.03 0.21
CA SER A 134 -5.91 9.23 -1.04
C SER A 134 -5.13 10.04 -2.08
N THR A 135 -4.32 11.00 -1.64
CA THR A 135 -3.48 11.81 -2.50
C THR A 135 -2.51 10.98 -3.35
N LEU A 136 -2.10 9.82 -2.85
CA LEU A 136 -1.20 8.93 -3.61
C LEU A 136 -1.85 8.44 -4.91
N ILE A 137 -3.15 8.18 -4.89
CA ILE A 137 -3.88 7.77 -6.08
C ILE A 137 -3.91 8.92 -7.10
N ASP A 138 -4.15 10.14 -6.63
CA ASP A 138 -4.14 11.33 -7.49
C ASP A 138 -2.76 11.54 -8.12
N ARG A 139 -1.70 11.37 -7.34
CA ARG A 139 -0.32 11.49 -7.82
C ARG A 139 0.01 10.41 -8.85
N LEU A 140 -0.48 9.18 -8.65
CA LEU A 140 -0.31 8.12 -9.64
C LEU A 140 -0.92 8.52 -10.97
N GLN A 141 -2.17 9.00 -10.96
CA GLN A 141 -2.84 9.42 -12.18
C GLN A 141 -2.07 10.54 -12.88
N SER A 142 -1.61 11.54 -12.13
CA SER A 142 -0.83 12.65 -12.69
C SER A 142 0.49 12.17 -13.28
N THR A 143 1.18 11.27 -12.59
CA THR A 143 2.46 10.73 -13.06
C THR A 143 2.29 9.95 -14.37
N LEU A 144 1.24 9.14 -14.46
CA LEU A 144 0.97 8.35 -15.66
C LEU A 144 0.59 9.22 -16.86
N ILE A 145 -0.12 10.31 -16.64
CA ILE A 145 -0.44 11.27 -17.70
C ILE A 145 0.84 11.96 -18.19
N ALA A 146 1.73 12.34 -17.28
CA ALA A 146 2.96 13.06 -17.61
C ALA A 146 3.97 12.20 -18.39
N THR A 147 3.85 10.87 -18.34
CA THR A 147 4.78 9.95 -19.04
C THR A 147 4.32 9.59 -20.46
N PHE A 148 3.21 10.13 -20.93
CA PHE A 148 2.71 9.90 -22.29
C PHE A 148 2.91 11.11 -23.17
#